data_71220e3badaae9a92da64143496f4d77
#
_entry.id   71220e3badaae9a92da64143496f4d77
#
_cell.length_a   1.000
_cell.length_b   1.000
_cell.length_c   1.000
_cell.angle_alpha   90.00
_cell.angle_beta   90.00
_cell.angle_gamma   90.00
#
_symmetry.space_group_name_H-M   'P 1'
#
loop_
_entity.id
_entity.type
_entity.pdbx_description
1 polymer ?
#
loop_
_entity_poly.entity_id
_entity_poly.type
_entity_poly.pdbx_seq_one_letter_code
_entity_poly.pdbx_strand_id
1 'polypeptide(L)'
;MFTANSMNCLNEAIGLALPGNGTIVATHKNRIQLFKEAARLIVENAYKYYEQDDESVLPKSIATREAFLNAMTLDIAMGGSTNTVLHLLAVAHEAGVNFTMDDIDALSRRVPCICKVAPTTQKYHIEDVNRAGGILGIMGELAKGNLLHTDLKRVDGLTLAEAIARYDITQDESGKMKVESCDNTAENCHLSSVNFQLDAQRIYTSAPARKFSNVMGSQESYYKELDTDRAEGCIRDLAHAYSKDGGLAVLKGNIAQDGCVVKTAGV
;
A
#
# COMPACT_ATOMS: atom_id res chain seq x y z
N MET A 1 -8.23 -10.93 -5.01
CA MET A 1 -7.86 -10.48 -3.67
C MET A 1 -9.11 -10.38 -2.81
N PHE A 2 -9.04 -10.79 -1.55
CA PHE A 2 -10.18 -10.74 -0.62
C PHE A 2 -10.23 -9.39 0.09
N THR A 3 -11.40 -9.00 0.59
CA THR A 3 -11.68 -7.69 1.19
C THR A 3 -10.70 -7.30 2.29
N ALA A 4 -10.41 -8.19 3.24
CA ALA A 4 -9.52 -7.91 4.36
C ALA A 4 -8.11 -7.48 3.88
N ASN A 5 -7.56 -8.19 2.90
CA ASN A 5 -6.26 -7.85 2.35
C ASN A 5 -6.32 -6.58 1.49
N SER A 6 -7.37 -6.41 0.67
CA SER A 6 -7.55 -5.18 -0.11
C SER A 6 -7.59 -3.95 0.81
N MET A 7 -8.38 -4.00 1.90
CA MET A 7 -8.44 -2.89 2.84
C MET A 7 -7.09 -2.60 3.53
N ASN A 8 -6.29 -3.62 3.84
CA ASN A 8 -4.92 -3.40 4.33
C ASN A 8 -4.05 -2.65 3.32
N CYS A 9 -4.18 -2.98 2.03
CA CYS A 9 -3.48 -2.28 0.96
C CYS A 9 -3.96 -0.82 0.82
N LEU A 10 -5.28 -0.60 0.91
CA LEU A 10 -5.86 0.74 0.79
C LEU A 10 -5.51 1.64 1.99
N ASN A 11 -5.44 1.10 3.22
CA ASN A 11 -4.94 1.85 4.37
C ASN A 11 -3.51 2.35 4.17
N GLU A 12 -2.66 1.55 3.52
CA GLU A 12 -1.31 1.95 3.15
C GLU A 12 -1.31 3.05 2.08
N ALA A 13 -2.21 2.95 1.09
CA ALA A 13 -2.35 3.93 0.01
C ALA A 13 -2.93 5.27 0.48
N ILE A 14 -3.88 5.27 1.43
CA ILE A 14 -4.38 6.50 2.07
C ILE A 14 -3.26 7.20 2.85
N GLY A 15 -2.28 6.43 3.36
CA GLY A 15 -1.21 6.94 4.22
C GLY A 15 -1.43 6.68 5.71
N LEU A 16 -2.48 5.96 6.10
CA LEU A 16 -2.80 5.64 7.50
C LEU A 16 -2.07 4.41 8.04
N ALA A 17 -1.36 3.68 7.19
CA ALA A 17 -0.58 2.51 7.58
C ALA A 17 0.87 2.61 7.08
N LEU A 18 1.76 1.91 7.78
CA LEU A 18 3.17 1.82 7.42
C LEU A 18 3.37 0.99 6.14
N PRO A 19 4.43 1.26 5.36
CA PRO A 19 4.81 0.46 4.21
C PRO A 19 4.95 -1.02 4.55
N GLY A 20 4.42 -1.89 3.68
CA GLY A 20 4.37 -3.33 3.88
C GLY A 20 3.14 -3.84 4.65
N ASN A 21 2.31 -2.95 5.19
CA ASN A 21 1.09 -3.38 5.90
C ASN A 21 0.17 -4.23 5.02
N GLY A 22 0.01 -3.87 3.75
CA GLY A 22 -0.84 -4.59 2.81
C GLY A 22 -0.24 -5.89 2.28
N THR A 23 1.08 -6.09 2.37
CA THR A 23 1.77 -7.13 1.61
C THR A 23 2.62 -8.10 2.42
N ILE A 24 3.08 -7.73 3.63
CA ILE A 24 3.75 -8.68 4.51
C ILE A 24 2.71 -9.67 5.04
N VAL A 25 2.91 -10.96 4.80
CA VAL A 25 1.96 -12.01 5.25
C VAL A 25 1.91 -12.11 6.77
N ALA A 26 0.73 -12.43 7.32
CA ALA A 26 0.48 -12.45 8.76
C ALA A 26 1.39 -13.45 9.53
N THR A 27 1.84 -14.51 8.87
CA THR A 27 2.69 -15.53 9.47
C THR A 27 4.18 -15.20 9.44
N HIS A 28 4.60 -14.13 8.74
CA HIS A 28 6.01 -13.75 8.67
C HIS A 28 6.44 -12.93 9.89
N LYS A 29 7.65 -13.17 10.40
CA LYS A 29 8.18 -12.47 11.59
C LYS A 29 8.26 -10.95 11.42
N ASN A 30 8.43 -10.45 10.20
CA ASN A 30 8.44 -9.02 9.90
C ASN A 30 7.11 -8.34 10.25
N ARG A 31 5.99 -9.07 10.31
CA ARG A 31 4.71 -8.52 10.76
C ARG A 31 4.76 -8.08 12.23
N ILE A 32 5.44 -8.85 13.08
CA ILE A 32 5.64 -8.49 14.50
C ILE A 32 6.47 -7.21 14.61
N GLN A 33 7.50 -7.09 13.77
CA GLN A 33 8.34 -5.90 13.76
C GLN A 33 7.55 -4.66 13.31
N LEU A 34 6.75 -4.80 12.25
CA LEU A 34 5.87 -3.73 11.76
C LEU A 34 4.90 -3.25 12.86
N PHE A 35 4.34 -4.18 13.65
CA PHE A 35 3.46 -3.81 14.78
C PHE A 35 4.19 -3.02 15.86
N LYS A 36 5.44 -3.38 16.18
CA LYS A 36 6.25 -2.63 17.17
C LYS A 36 6.54 -1.21 16.69
N GLU A 37 6.79 -1.03 15.40
CA GLU A 37 7.01 0.29 14.80
C GLU A 37 5.74 1.13 14.79
N ALA A 38 4.61 0.53 14.39
CA ALA A 38 3.33 1.21 14.44
C ALA A 38 2.98 1.66 15.86
N ALA A 39 3.28 0.82 16.88
CA ALA A 39 3.05 1.15 18.28
C ALA A 39 3.94 2.32 18.76
N ARG A 40 5.19 2.40 18.33
CA ARG A 40 6.07 3.55 18.64
C ARG A 40 5.56 4.81 17.97
N LEU A 41 5.29 4.71 16.68
CA LEU A 41 4.85 5.84 15.87
C LEU A 41 3.55 6.46 16.39
N ILE A 42 2.57 5.64 16.81
CA ILE A 42 1.32 6.20 17.36
C ILE A 42 1.55 6.96 18.67
N VAL A 43 2.47 6.51 19.51
CA VAL A 43 2.85 7.24 20.72
C VAL A 43 3.54 8.56 20.36
N GLU A 44 4.47 8.56 19.42
CA GLU A 44 5.15 9.78 18.93
C GLU A 44 4.15 10.78 18.35
N ASN A 45 3.21 10.31 17.53
CA ASN A 45 2.18 11.16 16.96
C ASN A 45 1.21 11.70 18.02
N ALA A 46 0.89 10.90 19.05
CA ALA A 46 0.12 11.39 20.19
C ALA A 46 0.83 12.52 20.94
N TYR A 47 2.15 12.40 21.16
CA TYR A 47 2.94 13.49 21.75
C TYR A 47 2.93 14.75 20.88
N LYS A 48 3.10 14.62 19.56
CA LYS A 48 3.03 15.77 18.65
C LYS A 48 1.68 16.48 18.74
N TYR A 49 0.60 15.73 18.78
CA TYR A 49 -0.73 16.29 18.89
C TYR A 49 -0.96 16.96 20.25
N TYR A 50 -0.73 16.25 21.38
CA TYR A 50 -1.08 16.75 22.72
C TYR A 50 -0.10 17.78 23.29
N GLU A 51 1.20 17.70 22.94
CA GLU A 51 2.23 18.57 23.52
C GLU A 51 2.67 19.67 22.55
N GLN A 52 2.43 19.53 21.24
CA GLN A 52 2.89 20.47 20.22
C GLN A 52 1.75 21.04 19.37
N ASP A 53 0.50 20.69 19.68
CA ASP A 53 -0.70 21.09 18.92
C ASP A 53 -0.59 20.78 17.41
N ASP A 54 0.12 19.72 17.03
CA ASP A 54 0.29 19.31 15.63
C ASP A 54 -0.89 18.46 15.16
N GLU A 55 -1.89 19.10 14.56
CA GLU A 55 -3.05 18.41 13.97
C GLU A 55 -2.73 17.65 12.69
N SER A 56 -1.55 17.86 12.08
CA SER A 56 -1.19 17.19 10.82
C SER A 56 -1.02 15.68 10.97
N VAL A 57 -0.81 15.19 12.19
CA VAL A 57 -0.68 13.76 12.53
C VAL A 57 -2.02 13.04 12.73
N LEU A 58 -3.12 13.78 12.76
CA LEU A 58 -4.44 13.19 12.96
C LEU A 58 -4.89 12.38 11.74
N PRO A 59 -5.56 11.23 11.93
CA PRO A 59 -6.08 10.45 10.82
C PRO A 59 -6.96 11.25 9.87
N LYS A 60 -7.75 12.19 10.38
CA LYS A 60 -8.61 13.06 9.57
C LYS A 60 -7.82 14.02 8.67
N SER A 61 -6.65 14.47 9.12
CA SER A 61 -5.77 15.34 8.34
C SER A 61 -5.04 14.59 7.23
N ILE A 62 -4.82 13.28 7.40
CA ILE A 62 -4.19 12.40 6.42
C ILE A 62 -5.22 11.87 5.39
N ALA A 63 -6.40 11.48 5.86
CA ALA A 63 -7.46 10.91 5.04
C ALA A 63 -8.23 11.98 4.28
N THR A 64 -7.54 12.73 3.42
CA THR A 64 -8.12 13.76 2.55
C THR A 64 -8.85 13.15 1.34
N ARG A 65 -9.59 13.95 0.61
CA ARG A 65 -10.26 13.51 -0.63
C ARG A 65 -9.25 12.91 -1.62
N GLU A 66 -8.11 13.56 -1.79
CA GLU A 66 -7.03 13.12 -2.68
C GLU A 66 -6.44 11.78 -2.22
N ALA A 67 -6.37 11.52 -0.91
CA ALA A 67 -5.94 10.24 -0.36
C ALA A 67 -6.94 9.12 -0.70
N PHE A 68 -8.25 9.38 -0.65
CA PHE A 68 -9.27 8.43 -1.11
C PHE A 68 -9.19 8.18 -2.62
N LEU A 69 -8.93 9.21 -3.43
CA LEU A 69 -8.69 9.06 -4.87
C LEU A 69 -7.46 8.18 -5.13
N ASN A 70 -6.37 8.38 -4.42
CA ASN A 70 -5.17 7.53 -4.50
C ASN A 70 -5.47 6.08 -4.13
N ALA A 71 -6.19 5.85 -3.04
CA ALA A 71 -6.57 4.51 -2.61
C ALA A 71 -7.44 3.80 -3.65
N MET A 72 -8.44 4.50 -4.20
CA MET A 72 -9.29 3.92 -5.24
C MET A 72 -8.52 3.67 -6.54
N THR A 73 -7.59 4.55 -6.91
CA THR A 73 -6.69 4.34 -8.04
C THR A 73 -5.87 3.05 -7.86
N LEU A 74 -5.31 2.82 -6.67
CA LEU A 74 -4.64 1.57 -6.34
C LEU A 74 -5.56 0.36 -6.47
N ASP A 75 -6.77 0.42 -5.90
CA ASP A 75 -7.72 -0.71 -5.93
C ASP A 75 -8.09 -1.11 -7.36
N ILE A 76 -8.35 -0.13 -8.22
CA ILE A 76 -8.62 -0.32 -9.65
C ILE A 76 -7.40 -0.93 -10.35
N ALA A 77 -6.20 -0.41 -10.09
CA ALA A 77 -4.96 -0.84 -10.72
C ALA A 77 -4.56 -2.28 -10.38
N MET A 78 -4.94 -2.78 -9.20
CA MET A 78 -4.63 -4.14 -8.77
C MET A 78 -5.84 -5.09 -8.80
N GLY A 79 -6.99 -4.64 -9.31
CA GLY A 79 -8.20 -5.44 -9.38
C GLY A 79 -8.61 -5.97 -8.00
N GLY A 80 -8.71 -5.06 -7.03
CA GLY A 80 -9.05 -5.38 -5.66
C GLY A 80 -10.45 -5.95 -5.45
N SER A 81 -10.96 -5.88 -4.24
CA SER A 81 -12.29 -6.38 -3.90
C SER A 81 -13.37 -5.33 -4.18
N THR A 82 -14.49 -5.72 -4.73
CA THR A 82 -15.66 -4.82 -4.88
C THR A 82 -16.20 -4.30 -3.54
N ASN A 83 -15.96 -5.03 -2.44
CA ASN A 83 -16.34 -4.58 -1.10
C ASN A 83 -15.54 -3.36 -0.62
N THR A 84 -14.35 -3.11 -1.16
CA THR A 84 -13.55 -1.94 -0.82
C THR A 84 -14.23 -0.64 -1.23
N VAL A 85 -15.00 -0.66 -2.30
CA VAL A 85 -15.82 0.49 -2.71
C VAL A 85 -16.80 0.87 -1.61
N LEU A 86 -17.54 -0.12 -1.06
CA LEU A 86 -18.45 0.09 0.07
C LEU A 86 -17.70 0.67 1.27
N HIS A 87 -16.56 0.10 1.62
CA HIS A 87 -15.80 0.53 2.80
C HIS A 87 -15.20 1.92 2.62
N LEU A 88 -14.64 2.24 1.45
CA LEU A 88 -14.07 3.58 1.20
C LEU A 88 -15.15 4.67 1.22
N LEU A 89 -16.32 4.40 0.62
CA LEU A 89 -17.45 5.34 0.69
C LEU A 89 -17.92 5.57 2.12
N ALA A 90 -18.01 4.50 2.93
CA ALA A 90 -18.39 4.61 4.34
C ALA A 90 -17.37 5.40 5.16
N VAL A 91 -16.06 5.10 5.01
CA VAL A 91 -14.99 5.82 5.72
C VAL A 91 -14.92 7.29 5.29
N ALA A 92 -15.08 7.58 3.99
CA ALA A 92 -15.12 8.94 3.50
C ALA A 92 -16.29 9.73 4.08
N HIS A 93 -17.47 9.11 4.15
CA HIS A 93 -18.65 9.70 4.78
C HIS A 93 -18.40 10.05 6.25
N GLU A 94 -17.87 9.11 7.04
CA GLU A 94 -17.55 9.32 8.46
C GLU A 94 -16.45 10.41 8.65
N ALA A 95 -15.50 10.48 7.71
CA ALA A 95 -14.47 11.52 7.72
C ALA A 95 -15.00 12.90 7.28
N GLY A 96 -16.23 12.99 6.78
CA GLY A 96 -16.80 14.20 6.20
C GLY A 96 -16.18 14.58 4.85
N VAL A 97 -15.65 13.60 4.12
CA VAL A 97 -15.00 13.77 2.82
C VAL A 97 -16.00 13.49 1.69
N ASN A 98 -16.11 14.42 0.76
CA ASN A 98 -16.94 14.23 -0.43
C ASN A 98 -16.22 13.33 -1.44
N PHE A 99 -16.44 12.03 -1.34
CA PHE A 99 -15.96 10.98 -2.24
C PHE A 99 -17.15 10.12 -2.68
N THR A 100 -17.36 9.95 -3.98
CA THR A 100 -18.61 9.43 -4.54
C THR A 100 -18.39 8.31 -5.55
N MET A 101 -19.48 7.64 -5.95
CA MET A 101 -19.47 6.65 -7.03
C MET A 101 -19.06 7.26 -8.39
N ASP A 102 -19.32 8.54 -8.61
CA ASP A 102 -18.91 9.23 -9.84
C ASP A 102 -17.39 9.43 -9.90
N ASP A 103 -16.74 9.68 -8.76
CA ASP A 103 -15.27 9.68 -8.66
C ASP A 103 -14.69 8.32 -9.02
N ILE A 104 -15.31 7.25 -8.53
CA ILE A 104 -14.89 5.86 -8.80
C ILE A 104 -15.08 5.52 -10.29
N ASP A 105 -16.21 5.91 -10.89
CA ASP A 105 -16.43 5.71 -12.33
C ASP A 105 -15.39 6.47 -13.17
N ALA A 106 -15.11 7.71 -12.84
CA ALA A 106 -14.10 8.51 -13.52
C ALA A 106 -12.69 7.87 -13.44
N LEU A 107 -12.32 7.35 -12.28
CA LEU A 107 -11.05 6.65 -12.09
C LEU A 107 -10.99 5.34 -12.88
N SER A 108 -12.07 4.55 -12.87
CA SER A 108 -12.12 3.24 -13.51
C SER A 108 -11.89 3.30 -15.03
N ARG A 109 -12.22 4.43 -15.65
CA ARG A 109 -12.05 4.67 -17.09
C ARG A 109 -10.63 5.05 -17.51
N ARG A 110 -9.80 5.53 -16.59
CA ARG A 110 -8.46 6.05 -16.91
C ARG A 110 -7.31 5.25 -16.29
N VAL A 111 -7.59 4.48 -15.24
CA VAL A 111 -6.57 3.75 -14.50
C VAL A 111 -6.43 2.34 -15.08
N PRO A 112 -5.27 1.97 -15.64
CA PRO A 112 -5.06 0.62 -16.17
C PRO A 112 -4.88 -0.41 -15.05
N CYS A 113 -5.14 -1.69 -15.36
CA CYS A 113 -4.83 -2.79 -14.46
C CYS A 113 -3.37 -3.20 -14.64
N ILE A 114 -2.50 -2.87 -13.68
CA ILE A 114 -1.06 -3.13 -13.74
C ILE A 114 -0.59 -4.22 -12.78
N CYS A 115 -1.48 -4.73 -11.91
CA CYS A 115 -1.17 -5.82 -11.01
C CYS A 115 -2.36 -6.79 -10.94
N LYS A 116 -2.09 -8.10 -10.99
CA LYS A 116 -3.11 -9.14 -10.76
C LYS A 116 -2.64 -10.08 -9.66
N VAL A 117 -3.54 -10.34 -8.70
CA VAL A 117 -3.27 -11.18 -7.51
C VAL A 117 -4.41 -12.19 -7.35
N ALA A 118 -4.09 -13.36 -6.84
CA ALA A 118 -5.11 -14.38 -6.55
C ALA A 118 -6.31 -13.79 -5.80
N PRO A 119 -7.53 -14.19 -6.15
CA PRO A 119 -7.94 -15.27 -7.05
C PRO A 119 -8.08 -14.85 -8.53
N THR A 120 -7.78 -13.60 -8.88
CA THR A 120 -7.86 -13.08 -10.27
C THR A 120 -6.83 -13.74 -11.20
N THR A 121 -5.75 -14.25 -10.62
CA THR A 121 -4.74 -15.08 -11.28
C THR A 121 -4.29 -16.17 -10.32
N GLN A 122 -3.83 -17.30 -10.87
CA GLN A 122 -3.20 -18.35 -10.06
C GLN A 122 -1.67 -18.17 -9.96
N LYS A 123 -1.10 -17.24 -10.72
CA LYS A 123 0.36 -17.06 -10.83
C LYS A 123 0.93 -16.31 -9.64
N TYR A 124 0.24 -15.28 -9.15
CA TYR A 124 0.74 -14.36 -8.14
C TYR A 124 -0.16 -14.30 -6.90
N HIS A 125 0.47 -14.24 -5.74
CA HIS A 125 -0.14 -14.04 -4.43
C HIS A 125 0.33 -12.70 -3.84
N ILE A 126 -0.18 -12.31 -2.68
CA ILE A 126 0.17 -11.02 -2.06
C ILE A 126 1.66 -10.93 -1.71
N GLU A 127 2.29 -12.04 -1.38
CA GLU A 127 3.72 -12.11 -1.11
C GLU A 127 4.58 -11.87 -2.37
N ASP A 128 4.06 -12.16 -3.58
CA ASP A 128 4.73 -11.81 -4.84
C ASP A 128 4.66 -10.31 -5.08
N VAL A 129 3.54 -9.66 -4.72
CA VAL A 129 3.43 -8.20 -4.72
C VAL A 129 4.44 -7.60 -3.76
N ASN A 130 4.58 -8.18 -2.55
CA ASN A 130 5.60 -7.74 -1.60
C ASN A 130 7.00 -7.79 -2.20
N ARG A 131 7.36 -8.93 -2.82
CA ARG A 131 8.65 -9.12 -3.51
C ARG A 131 8.87 -8.15 -4.67
N ALA A 132 7.79 -7.70 -5.30
CA ALA A 132 7.83 -6.76 -6.44
C ALA A 132 7.84 -5.28 -6.02
N GLY A 133 7.96 -4.97 -4.73
CA GLY A 133 8.01 -3.60 -4.21
C GLY A 133 6.77 -3.18 -3.41
N GLY A 134 5.84 -4.11 -3.19
CA GLY A 134 4.66 -3.86 -2.36
C GLY A 134 3.69 -2.83 -2.95
N ILE A 135 2.92 -2.23 -2.08
CA ILE A 135 1.93 -1.20 -2.45
C ILE A 135 2.61 0.05 -3.00
N LEU A 136 3.71 0.48 -2.39
CA LEU A 136 4.47 1.62 -2.88
C LEU A 136 5.09 1.36 -4.26
N GLY A 137 5.44 0.10 -4.59
CA GLY A 137 5.88 -0.27 -5.93
C GLY A 137 4.78 -0.07 -6.99
N ILE A 138 3.53 -0.48 -6.70
CA ILE A 138 2.38 -0.21 -7.58
C ILE A 138 2.13 1.30 -7.70
N MET A 139 2.13 2.01 -6.56
CA MET A 139 1.91 3.46 -6.55
C MET A 139 3.03 4.21 -7.27
N GLY A 140 4.26 3.72 -7.23
CA GLY A 140 5.38 4.28 -7.99
C GLY A 140 5.14 4.21 -9.51
N GLU A 141 4.66 3.08 -10.02
CA GLU A 141 4.32 2.95 -11.44
C GLU A 141 3.13 3.86 -11.82
N LEU A 142 2.11 3.97 -10.96
CA LEU A 142 0.99 4.87 -11.19
C LEU A 142 1.40 6.36 -11.15
N ALA A 143 2.33 6.73 -10.27
CA ALA A 143 2.86 8.09 -10.17
C ALA A 143 3.63 8.52 -11.42
N LYS A 144 4.38 7.62 -12.07
CA LYS A 144 5.03 7.86 -13.36
C LYS A 144 4.03 8.26 -14.45
N GLY A 145 2.78 7.79 -14.36
CA GLY A 145 1.68 8.15 -15.26
C GLY A 145 0.86 9.37 -14.82
N ASN A 146 1.28 10.11 -13.79
CA ASN A 146 0.52 11.23 -13.21
C ASN A 146 -0.91 10.84 -12.80
N LEU A 147 -1.09 9.62 -12.28
CA LEU A 147 -2.38 9.09 -11.84
C LEU A 147 -2.64 9.28 -10.34
N LEU A 148 -1.66 9.80 -9.59
CA LEU A 148 -1.71 9.97 -8.14
C LEU A 148 -1.38 11.39 -7.71
N HIS A 149 -1.91 11.76 -6.54
CA HIS A 149 -1.52 12.93 -5.76
C HIS A 149 -0.36 12.54 -4.84
N THR A 150 0.86 12.96 -5.14
CA THR A 150 2.07 12.45 -4.48
C THR A 150 2.60 13.34 -3.35
N ASP A 151 2.03 14.53 -3.18
CA ASP A 151 2.37 15.53 -2.17
C ASP A 151 1.69 15.30 -0.80
N LEU A 152 0.84 14.27 -0.70
CA LEU A 152 0.05 13.98 0.50
C LEU A 152 0.91 13.41 1.62
N LYS A 153 0.69 13.91 2.83
CA LYS A 153 1.33 13.41 4.05
C LYS A 153 0.79 12.05 4.45
N ARG A 154 1.66 11.27 5.07
CA ARG A 154 1.39 9.93 5.60
C ARG A 154 1.58 9.93 7.12
N VAL A 155 1.09 8.89 7.77
CA VAL A 155 1.20 8.69 9.22
C VAL A 155 2.66 8.64 9.71
N ASP A 156 3.59 8.22 8.85
CA ASP A 156 5.03 8.17 9.12
C ASP A 156 5.75 9.52 8.94
N GLY A 157 5.01 10.58 8.62
CA GLY A 157 5.51 11.94 8.44
C GLY A 157 6.12 12.22 7.06
N LEU A 158 6.24 11.21 6.21
CA LEU A 158 6.69 11.36 4.82
C LEU A 158 5.53 11.82 3.93
N THR A 159 5.86 12.47 2.83
CA THR A 159 4.93 12.58 1.70
C THR A 159 4.88 11.25 0.93
N LEU A 160 3.84 11.05 0.13
CA LEU A 160 3.76 9.86 -0.71
C LEU A 160 4.94 9.78 -1.70
N ALA A 161 5.36 10.93 -2.26
CA ALA A 161 6.53 10.99 -3.16
C ALA A 161 7.81 10.52 -2.46
N GLU A 162 8.07 11.00 -1.25
CA GLU A 162 9.24 10.60 -0.44
C GLU A 162 9.18 9.11 -0.07
N ALA A 163 7.98 8.61 0.29
CA ALA A 163 7.80 7.19 0.58
C ALA A 163 8.03 6.32 -0.66
N ILE A 164 7.50 6.69 -1.83
CA ILE A 164 7.76 5.98 -3.08
C ILE A 164 9.26 5.95 -3.36
N ALA A 165 9.94 7.11 -3.33
CA ALA A 165 11.37 7.19 -3.59
C ALA A 165 12.20 6.35 -2.61
N ARG A 166 11.85 6.37 -1.32
CA ARG A 166 12.56 5.62 -0.28
C ARG A 166 12.43 4.11 -0.41
N TYR A 167 11.29 3.63 -0.88
CA TYR A 167 10.97 2.19 -0.96
C TYR A 167 11.00 1.65 -2.38
N ASP A 168 11.49 2.42 -3.36
CA ASP A 168 11.62 1.97 -4.75
C ASP A 168 12.73 0.93 -4.88
N ILE A 169 12.35 -0.29 -5.26
CA ILE A 169 13.28 -1.40 -5.49
C ILE A 169 13.90 -1.40 -6.89
N THR A 170 13.45 -0.49 -7.78
CA THR A 170 13.92 -0.41 -9.17
C THR A 170 15.05 0.58 -9.36
N GLN A 171 15.41 1.36 -8.34
CA GLN A 171 16.53 2.31 -8.41
C GLN A 171 17.86 1.56 -8.37
N ASP A 172 18.77 1.98 -9.23
CA ASP A 172 20.15 1.45 -9.32
C ASP A 172 20.88 1.53 -7.97
N GLU A 173 21.92 0.70 -7.81
CA GLU A 173 22.73 0.58 -6.58
C GLU A 173 23.30 1.90 -6.04
N SER A 174 23.37 2.95 -6.85
CA SER A 174 23.74 4.30 -6.45
C SER A 174 22.72 4.99 -5.53
N GLY A 175 21.46 4.52 -5.50
CA GLY A 175 20.39 4.99 -4.61
C GLY A 175 20.23 4.16 -3.32
N LYS A 176 20.95 3.04 -3.19
CA LYS A 176 20.94 2.23 -1.96
C LYS A 176 21.65 2.99 -0.86
N MET A 177 20.90 3.53 0.10
CA MET A 177 21.45 4.06 1.33
C MET A 177 22.27 2.96 2.01
N LYS A 178 23.58 3.23 2.21
CA LYS A 178 24.45 2.38 3.02
C LYS A 178 23.82 2.24 4.40
N VAL A 179 23.42 1.03 4.75
CA VAL A 179 23.04 0.67 6.11
C VAL A 179 24.32 0.61 6.92
N GLU A 180 24.60 1.64 7.71
CA GLU A 180 25.58 1.52 8.78
C GLU A 180 25.01 0.51 9.80
N SER A 181 25.74 -0.58 9.99
CA SER A 181 25.45 -1.58 11.01
C SER A 181 25.51 -0.93 12.39
N CYS A 182 24.35 -0.70 13.00
CA CYS A 182 24.32 -0.37 14.41
C CYS A 182 24.58 -1.63 15.21
N ASP A 183 25.78 -1.71 15.79
CA ASP A 183 26.10 -2.72 16.81
C ASP A 183 25.14 -2.58 17.99
N ASN A 184 24.52 -3.73 18.36
CA ASN A 184 23.67 -3.85 19.53
C ASN A 184 24.49 -3.75 20.81
N THR A 185 24.71 -2.54 21.32
CA THR A 185 25.04 -2.31 22.72
C THR A 185 23.93 -1.49 23.36
N ALA A 186 23.13 -2.19 24.17
CA ALA A 186 22.15 -1.56 25.04
C ALA A 186 22.89 -0.72 26.08
N GLU A 187 22.68 0.61 26.05
CA GLU A 187 22.58 1.49 27.22
C GLU A 187 22.51 2.94 26.73
N ASN A 188 21.49 3.67 27.19
CA ASN A 188 21.18 5.08 26.89
C ASN A 188 20.41 5.39 25.59
N CYS A 189 19.16 4.98 25.53
CA CYS A 189 18.21 5.53 24.57
C CYS A 189 17.60 6.84 25.12
N HIS A 190 18.23 7.98 24.84
CA HIS A 190 17.55 9.27 24.81
C HIS A 190 16.57 9.26 23.64
N LEU A 191 15.33 9.70 23.87
CA LEU A 191 14.22 9.81 22.89
C LEU A 191 14.46 10.86 21.81
N SER A 192 15.62 10.90 21.20
CA SER A 192 15.91 11.78 20.07
C SER A 192 16.34 10.96 18.87
N SER A 193 15.45 10.90 17.87
CA SER A 193 15.73 10.49 16.49
C SER A 193 16.43 9.14 16.32
N VAL A 194 15.84 8.05 16.81
CA VAL A 194 16.15 6.74 16.25
C VAL A 194 15.46 6.69 14.90
N ASN A 195 16.21 6.99 13.83
CA ASN A 195 15.82 6.63 12.47
C ASN A 195 15.68 5.11 12.41
N PHE A 196 14.50 4.62 12.81
CA PHE A 196 14.14 3.24 12.64
C PHE A 196 13.82 3.03 11.16
N GLN A 197 14.87 2.89 10.38
CA GLN A 197 14.75 2.45 9.00
C GLN A 197 14.52 0.95 9.05
N LEU A 198 13.28 0.52 8.82
CA LEU A 198 13.08 -0.79 8.23
C LEU A 198 13.98 -0.83 7.01
N ASP A 199 14.98 -1.71 7.05
CA ASP A 199 15.78 -2.00 5.88
C ASP A 199 14.80 -2.32 4.74
N ALA A 200 14.80 -1.50 3.68
CA ALA A 200 13.86 -1.65 2.57
C ALA A 200 13.90 -3.09 2.03
N GLN A 201 15.07 -3.73 2.04
CA GLN A 201 15.22 -5.14 1.69
C GLN A 201 14.43 -6.06 2.62
N ARG A 202 14.30 -5.77 3.91
CA ARG A 202 13.54 -6.64 4.84
C ARG A 202 12.04 -6.56 4.64
N ILE A 203 11.50 -5.44 4.16
CA ILE A 203 10.08 -5.35 3.84
C ILE A 203 9.74 -6.24 2.64
N TYR A 204 10.61 -6.25 1.62
CA TYR A 204 10.34 -6.87 0.32
C TYR A 204 10.93 -8.27 0.12
N THR A 205 11.51 -8.88 1.13
CA THR A 205 12.15 -10.20 1.02
C THR A 205 11.42 -11.31 1.78
N SER A 206 10.11 -11.20 1.93
CA SER A 206 9.30 -12.28 2.52
C SER A 206 9.26 -13.49 1.63
N ALA A 207 9.42 -14.66 2.22
CA ALA A 207 9.29 -15.93 1.50
C ALA A 207 7.84 -16.25 1.18
N PRO A 208 7.57 -16.99 0.10
CA PRO A 208 6.25 -17.49 -0.20
C PRO A 208 5.76 -18.43 0.91
N ALA A 209 4.46 -18.39 1.18
CA ALA A 209 3.79 -19.22 2.17
C ALA A 209 3.73 -20.70 1.74
N ARG A 210 4.86 -21.32 1.47
CA ARG A 210 4.94 -22.73 1.05
C ARG A 210 4.68 -23.72 2.18
N LYS A 211 4.92 -23.29 3.42
CA LYS A 211 4.57 -24.09 4.61
C LYS A 211 3.31 -23.52 5.19
N PHE A 212 2.25 -24.32 5.21
CA PHE A 212 1.03 -23.94 5.90
C PHE A 212 1.34 -23.67 7.38
N SER A 213 1.02 -22.49 7.84
CA SER A 213 1.08 -22.10 9.24
C SER A 213 -0.02 -21.08 9.53
N ASN A 214 -0.66 -21.20 10.67
CA ASN A 214 -1.61 -20.26 11.22
C ASN A 214 -1.05 -19.49 12.42
N VAL A 215 0.25 -19.66 12.71
CA VAL A 215 0.92 -19.02 13.83
C VAL A 215 1.62 -17.74 13.35
N MET A 216 1.27 -16.62 13.96
CA MET A 216 1.88 -15.31 13.66
C MET A 216 3.39 -15.36 13.95
N GLY A 217 4.18 -14.84 13.01
CA GLY A 217 5.64 -14.76 13.17
C GLY A 217 6.39 -16.08 13.08
N SER A 218 5.71 -17.19 12.66
CA SER A 218 6.33 -18.51 12.55
C SER A 218 7.21 -18.67 11.30
N GLN A 219 7.12 -17.78 10.31
CA GLN A 219 7.90 -17.80 9.09
C GLN A 219 8.98 -16.72 9.12
N GLU A 220 10.20 -17.09 8.72
CA GLU A 220 11.35 -16.20 8.73
C GLU A 220 12.22 -16.29 7.47
N SER A 221 11.73 -16.97 6.44
CA SER A 221 12.45 -17.10 5.18
C SER A 221 12.27 -15.83 4.33
N TYR A 222 13.24 -15.56 3.46
CA TYR A 222 13.23 -14.43 2.55
C TYR A 222 13.44 -14.88 1.11
N TYR A 223 12.94 -14.10 0.15
CA TYR A 223 13.28 -14.30 -1.24
C TYR A 223 14.76 -14.00 -1.45
N LYS A 224 15.39 -14.73 -2.36
CA LYS A 224 16.80 -14.49 -2.75
C LYS A 224 16.91 -13.24 -3.64
N GLU A 225 15.90 -12.99 -4.46
CA GLU A 225 15.86 -11.92 -5.45
C GLU A 225 14.50 -11.24 -5.44
N LEU A 226 14.50 -9.93 -5.63
CA LEU A 226 13.30 -9.12 -5.80
C LEU A 226 12.80 -9.22 -7.24
N ASP A 227 11.51 -9.00 -7.44
CA ASP A 227 10.89 -8.95 -8.77
C ASP A 227 10.89 -7.49 -9.27
N THR A 228 11.91 -7.14 -10.04
CA THR A 228 12.05 -5.81 -10.66
C THR A 228 11.56 -5.77 -12.10
N ASP A 229 11.06 -6.89 -12.64
CA ASP A 229 10.54 -6.96 -14.00
C ASP A 229 9.19 -6.24 -14.10
N ARG A 230 9.17 -5.10 -14.78
CA ARG A 230 7.97 -4.29 -15.01
C ARG A 230 7.25 -4.62 -16.33
N ALA A 231 7.82 -5.48 -17.16
CA ALA A 231 7.17 -5.92 -18.40
C ALA A 231 6.33 -7.19 -18.19
N GLU A 232 6.89 -8.21 -17.54
CA GLU A 232 6.23 -9.51 -17.36
C GLU A 232 6.05 -9.96 -15.91
N GLY A 233 6.57 -9.18 -14.95
CA GLY A 233 6.51 -9.44 -13.53
C GLY A 233 5.12 -9.30 -12.90
N CYS A 234 5.09 -9.36 -11.57
CA CYS A 234 3.87 -9.24 -10.78
C CYS A 234 3.27 -7.82 -10.87
N ILE A 235 4.11 -6.81 -10.74
CA ILE A 235 3.76 -5.40 -10.93
C ILE A 235 4.31 -4.98 -12.29
N ARG A 236 3.44 -4.51 -13.16
CA ARG A 236 3.79 -4.06 -14.52
C ARG A 236 3.82 -2.55 -14.60
N ASP A 237 4.59 -2.01 -15.54
CA ASP A 237 4.48 -0.61 -15.91
C ASP A 237 3.22 -0.33 -16.74
N LEU A 238 2.95 0.93 -17.01
CA LEU A 238 1.74 1.36 -17.75
C LEU A 238 1.73 0.87 -19.22
N ALA A 239 2.89 0.69 -19.83
CA ALA A 239 2.99 0.21 -21.22
C ALA A 239 2.66 -1.28 -21.33
N HIS A 240 2.94 -2.06 -20.29
CA HIS A 240 2.72 -3.50 -20.25
C HIS A 240 1.53 -3.90 -19.35
N ALA A 241 0.60 -2.97 -19.09
CA ALA A 241 -0.59 -3.22 -18.28
C ALA A 241 -1.36 -4.46 -18.75
N TYR A 242 -1.95 -5.19 -17.82
CA TYR A 242 -2.81 -6.35 -18.12
C TYR A 242 -4.06 -5.98 -18.93
N SER A 243 -4.59 -4.78 -18.68
CA SER A 243 -5.67 -4.17 -19.45
C SER A 243 -5.57 -2.66 -19.36
N LYS A 244 -6.03 -1.98 -20.42
CA LYS A 244 -6.09 -0.50 -20.45
C LYS A 244 -7.17 0.05 -19.53
N ASP A 245 -8.25 -0.71 -19.37
CA ASP A 245 -9.32 -0.43 -18.41
C ASP A 245 -8.96 -1.05 -17.07
N GLY A 246 -9.39 -0.42 -15.99
CA GLY A 246 -9.09 -0.87 -14.64
C GLY A 246 -9.72 -2.21 -14.28
N GLY A 247 -9.30 -2.76 -13.15
CA GLY A 247 -9.81 -4.03 -12.64
C GLY A 247 -11.21 -3.98 -12.05
N LEU A 248 -11.80 -2.79 -11.93
CA LEU A 248 -13.16 -2.53 -11.48
C LEU A 248 -13.86 -1.58 -12.46
N ALA A 249 -15.15 -1.75 -12.68
CA ALA A 249 -15.97 -0.87 -13.49
C ALA A 249 -17.27 -0.50 -12.77
N VAL A 250 -17.76 0.71 -13.01
CA VAL A 250 -19.06 1.17 -12.52
C VAL A 250 -20.07 1.12 -13.67
N LEU A 251 -21.18 0.45 -13.43
CA LEU A 251 -22.29 0.37 -14.36
C LEU A 251 -23.50 1.12 -13.78
N LYS A 252 -24.20 1.90 -14.63
CA LYS A 252 -25.42 2.61 -14.27
C LYS A 252 -26.57 2.20 -15.19
N GLY A 253 -27.78 2.17 -14.66
CA GLY A 253 -28.98 1.84 -15.39
C GLY A 253 -30.22 1.93 -14.52
N ASN A 254 -31.36 1.58 -15.10
CA ASN A 254 -32.66 1.65 -14.41
C ASN A 254 -32.78 0.76 -13.17
N ILE A 255 -31.98 -0.30 -13.08
CA ILE A 255 -31.93 -1.20 -11.91
C ILE A 255 -30.94 -0.68 -10.86
N ALA A 256 -29.88 0.01 -11.30
CA ALA A 256 -28.81 0.56 -10.44
C ALA A 256 -28.58 2.03 -10.80
N GLN A 257 -29.52 2.89 -10.40
CA GLN A 257 -29.48 4.32 -10.74
C GLN A 257 -28.27 5.03 -10.16
N ASP A 258 -27.89 4.66 -8.93
CA ASP A 258 -26.70 5.21 -8.24
C ASP A 258 -25.41 4.48 -8.62
N GLY A 259 -25.50 3.46 -9.46
CA GLY A 259 -24.39 2.66 -9.93
C GLY A 259 -24.22 1.34 -9.19
N CYS A 260 -23.57 0.39 -9.87
CA CYS A 260 -23.10 -0.85 -9.29
C CYS A 260 -21.66 -1.11 -9.74
N VAL A 261 -20.89 -1.83 -8.92
CA VAL A 261 -19.48 -2.14 -9.19
C VAL A 261 -19.35 -3.57 -9.69
N VAL A 262 -18.61 -3.72 -10.79
CA VAL A 262 -18.26 -5.01 -11.38
C VAL A 262 -16.74 -5.17 -11.39
N LYS A 263 -16.29 -6.35 -10.97
CA LYS A 263 -14.88 -6.72 -11.07
C LYS A 263 -14.57 -7.24 -12.47
N THR A 264 -13.71 -6.56 -13.20
CA THR A 264 -13.31 -6.88 -14.58
C THR A 264 -11.94 -7.57 -14.64
N ALA A 265 -11.10 -7.43 -13.62
CA ALA A 265 -9.74 -7.96 -13.59
C ALA A 265 -9.65 -9.50 -13.70
N GLY A 266 -10.73 -10.23 -13.49
CA GLY A 266 -10.75 -11.70 -13.52
C GLY A 266 -11.30 -12.31 -14.81
N VAL A 267 -11.62 -11.51 -15.81
CA VAL A 267 -12.20 -11.93 -17.09
C VAL A 267 -11.13 -11.99 -18.16
#